data_fc9085df74d01321f8139c1061311ac7
#
_entry.id   fc9085df74d01321f8139c1061311ac7
#
_cell.length_a   1.000
_cell.length_b   1.000
_cell.length_c   1.000
_cell.angle_alpha   90.00
_cell.angle_beta   90.00
_cell.angle_gamma   90.00
#
_symmetry.space_group_name_H-M   'P 1'
#
loop_
_entity.id
_entity.type
_entity.pdbx_description
1 polymer ?
#
loop_
_entity_poly.entity_id
_entity_poly.type
_entity_poly.pdbx_seq_one_letter_code
_entity_poly.pdbx_strand_id
1 'polypeptide(L)'
;VRSMYTYIEQAPTVCRAILDTRDERVGGLVQLFCARPYRRLHIVASGSSYNIAMTMRDFLQAALGIEVTVGWPMSYILYDHLQPGDTFVLCLSQSGKSTNTIAAVEKAVERGNTVAVLTCNANAPIDAAGGNVFEYGSGTDDYYVGKGFPSSCTYLALFGIMAASMRGTLEDETRDALIDALSTEIGGMQDAFEKAQAFCAEHINELVRARRIMTVGIGGGYGLALEGALKLNEMTGIAANAYEMEEFVHGPTYEIRKDHVVMLVDLGGPGHERMMQLSQALHLLTDHVFVIAATEGYDEYSLELGTSSGRNVGSKSDLAAIRAIIPFQTAAEAICSKLDMLSYNLVNFDFEQEMKTKA
;
A
#
# COMPACT_ATOMS: atom_id res chain seq x y z
N VAL A 1 -20.12 -0.06 16.64
CA VAL A 1 -18.66 -0.23 16.78
C VAL A 1 -18.11 -0.24 15.36
N ARG A 2 -17.09 0.58 15.08
CA ARG A 2 -16.40 0.56 13.78
C ARG A 2 -15.64 -0.76 13.66
N SER A 3 -15.70 -1.42 12.50
CA SER A 3 -14.98 -2.64 12.19
C SER A 3 -14.26 -2.47 10.86
N MET A 4 -13.04 -2.97 10.75
CA MET A 4 -12.28 -3.01 9.51
C MET A 4 -13.05 -3.76 8.40
N TYR A 5 -13.80 -4.80 8.75
CA TYR A 5 -14.60 -5.56 7.80
C TYR A 5 -15.59 -4.68 7.02
N THR A 6 -16.24 -3.72 7.70
CA THR A 6 -17.16 -2.78 7.02
C THR A 6 -16.46 -1.97 5.93
N TYR A 7 -15.20 -1.59 6.14
CA TYR A 7 -14.43 -0.80 5.17
C TYR A 7 -13.85 -1.68 4.06
N ILE A 8 -13.48 -2.92 4.37
CA ILE A 8 -13.11 -3.90 3.35
C ILE A 8 -14.28 -4.17 2.40
N GLU A 9 -15.50 -4.36 2.92
CA GLU A 9 -16.71 -4.55 2.11
C GLU A 9 -17.07 -3.34 1.24
N GLN A 10 -16.72 -2.13 1.67
CA GLN A 10 -16.94 -0.90 0.88
C GLN A 10 -15.88 -0.70 -0.22
N ALA A 11 -14.69 -1.25 -0.03
CA ALA A 11 -13.54 -0.98 -0.89
C ALA A 11 -13.77 -1.29 -2.38
N PRO A 12 -14.41 -2.44 -2.77
CA PRO A 12 -14.69 -2.74 -4.18
C PRO A 12 -15.54 -1.66 -4.86
N THR A 13 -16.58 -1.18 -4.16
CA THR A 13 -17.46 -0.11 -4.68
C THR A 13 -16.72 1.19 -4.86
N VAL A 14 -15.89 1.58 -3.90
CA VAL A 14 -15.08 2.80 -3.97
C VAL A 14 -14.05 2.73 -5.10
N CYS A 15 -13.31 1.62 -5.20
CA CYS A 15 -12.32 1.42 -6.28
C CYS A 15 -13.00 1.41 -7.66
N ARG A 16 -14.17 0.78 -7.78
CA ARG A 16 -14.96 0.78 -9.02
C ARG A 16 -15.39 2.18 -9.41
N ALA A 17 -15.89 2.97 -8.48
CA ALA A 17 -16.26 4.35 -8.74
C ALA A 17 -15.07 5.22 -9.21
N ILE A 18 -13.87 5.01 -8.64
CA ILE A 18 -12.65 5.69 -9.09
C ILE A 18 -12.29 5.29 -10.53
N LEU A 19 -12.37 4.00 -10.83
CA LEU A 19 -12.09 3.48 -12.18
C LEU A 19 -13.08 4.03 -13.21
N ASP A 20 -14.38 4.01 -12.90
CA ASP A 20 -15.45 4.42 -13.82
C ASP A 20 -15.46 5.94 -14.08
N THR A 21 -15.00 6.74 -13.11
CA THR A 21 -14.91 8.22 -13.21
C THR A 21 -13.46 8.71 -13.35
N ARG A 22 -12.55 7.87 -13.87
CA ARG A 22 -11.11 8.15 -13.89
C ARG A 22 -10.72 9.44 -14.62
N ASP A 23 -11.40 9.77 -15.72
CA ASP A 23 -11.09 10.96 -16.51
C ASP A 23 -11.34 12.24 -15.71
N GLU A 24 -12.42 12.26 -14.93
CA GLU A 24 -12.76 13.37 -14.04
C GLU A 24 -11.84 13.43 -12.81
N ARG A 25 -11.63 12.28 -12.15
CA ARG A 25 -10.90 12.22 -10.88
C ARG A 25 -9.39 12.35 -11.02
N VAL A 26 -8.83 11.70 -12.03
CA VAL A 26 -7.37 11.58 -12.18
C VAL A 26 -6.84 12.56 -13.23
N GLY A 27 -7.69 13.01 -14.16
CA GLY A 27 -7.30 13.85 -15.29
C GLY A 27 -6.59 15.13 -14.90
N GLY A 28 -6.99 15.79 -13.81
CA GLY A 28 -6.34 17.02 -13.33
C GLY A 28 -4.88 16.79 -12.89
N LEU A 29 -4.62 15.70 -12.15
CA LEU A 29 -3.26 15.32 -11.76
C LEU A 29 -2.41 14.93 -12.98
N VAL A 30 -2.99 14.18 -13.93
CA VAL A 30 -2.34 13.79 -15.18
C VAL A 30 -1.94 15.03 -15.98
N GLN A 31 -2.84 15.99 -16.16
CA GLN A 31 -2.55 17.24 -16.88
C GLN A 31 -1.42 18.03 -16.21
N LEU A 32 -1.45 18.17 -14.89
CA LEU A 32 -0.41 18.87 -14.13
C LEU A 32 0.96 18.17 -14.31
N PHE A 33 0.99 16.85 -14.21
CA PHE A 33 2.21 16.07 -14.37
C PHE A 33 2.74 16.11 -15.80
N CYS A 34 1.87 16.05 -16.80
CA CYS A 34 2.26 16.03 -18.21
C CYS A 34 2.58 17.42 -18.77
N ALA A 35 2.31 18.51 -18.02
CA ALA A 35 2.64 19.87 -18.44
C ALA A 35 4.15 20.10 -18.64
N ARG A 36 5.02 19.25 -18.09
CA ARG A 36 6.48 19.30 -18.22
C ARG A 36 7.08 17.90 -18.33
N PRO A 37 8.25 17.74 -18.97
CA PRO A 37 8.97 16.47 -19.06
C PRO A 37 9.81 16.23 -17.81
N TYR A 38 9.19 15.79 -16.72
CA TYR A 38 9.90 15.40 -15.49
C TYR A 38 10.68 14.10 -15.72
N ARG A 39 11.86 14.00 -15.10
CA ARG A 39 12.72 12.80 -15.06
C ARG A 39 12.50 11.97 -13.81
N ARG A 40 11.91 12.58 -12.79
CA ARG A 40 11.65 11.93 -11.48
C ARG A 40 10.26 12.29 -10.98
N LEU A 41 9.58 11.28 -10.44
CA LEU A 41 8.46 11.43 -9.54
C LEU A 41 8.95 11.11 -8.14
N HIS A 42 8.92 12.09 -7.24
CA HIS A 42 9.25 11.89 -5.82
C HIS A 42 7.98 11.92 -4.98
N ILE A 43 7.66 10.79 -4.33
CA ILE A 43 6.48 10.66 -3.49
C ILE A 43 6.87 10.85 -2.04
N VAL A 44 6.23 11.78 -1.34
CA VAL A 44 6.50 12.09 0.08
C VAL A 44 5.29 11.72 0.92
N ALA A 45 5.48 10.81 1.88
CA ALA A 45 4.38 10.28 2.68
C ALA A 45 4.85 9.68 4.01
N SER A 46 3.89 9.43 4.93
CA SER A 46 4.11 8.74 6.21
C SER A 46 3.05 7.66 6.44
N GLY A 47 3.39 6.65 7.25
CA GLY A 47 2.46 5.57 7.67
C GLY A 47 1.87 4.84 6.47
N SER A 48 0.57 4.55 6.49
CA SER A 48 -0.11 3.86 5.39
C SER A 48 0.06 4.57 4.04
N SER A 49 0.12 5.90 4.01
CA SER A 49 0.36 6.64 2.77
C SER A 49 1.77 6.37 2.20
N TYR A 50 2.79 6.21 3.05
CA TYR A 50 4.12 5.76 2.64
C TYR A 50 4.09 4.32 2.11
N ASN A 51 3.38 3.43 2.80
CA ASN A 51 3.26 2.03 2.40
C ASN A 51 2.52 1.89 1.06
N ILE A 52 1.47 2.69 0.82
CA ILE A 52 0.80 2.82 -0.48
C ILE A 52 1.79 3.24 -1.57
N ALA A 53 2.58 4.28 -1.30
CA ALA A 53 3.58 4.77 -2.25
C ALA A 53 4.63 3.70 -2.57
N MET A 54 5.12 2.96 -1.56
CA MET A 54 6.05 1.84 -1.74
C MET A 54 5.43 0.69 -2.53
N THR A 55 4.15 0.39 -2.30
CA THR A 55 3.40 -0.63 -3.04
C THR A 55 3.31 -0.30 -4.53
N MET A 56 3.08 0.97 -4.86
CA MET A 56 2.87 1.41 -6.24
C MET A 56 4.12 1.92 -6.94
N ARG A 57 5.26 2.02 -6.26
CA ARG A 57 6.51 2.61 -6.79
C ARG A 57 6.95 1.94 -8.08
N ASP A 58 7.07 0.64 -8.08
CA ASP A 58 7.64 -0.11 -9.21
C ASP A 58 6.68 -0.12 -10.41
N PHE A 59 5.37 -0.22 -10.14
CA PHE A 59 4.34 -0.04 -11.15
C PHE A 59 4.41 1.34 -11.81
N LEU A 60 4.48 2.39 -11.01
CA LEU A 60 4.57 3.78 -11.52
C LEU A 60 5.86 3.99 -12.31
N GLN A 61 6.99 3.46 -11.84
CA GLN A 61 8.26 3.54 -12.54
C GLN A 61 8.20 2.86 -13.91
N ALA A 62 7.63 1.66 -13.99
CA ALA A 62 7.45 0.93 -15.23
C ALA A 62 6.47 1.62 -16.18
N ALA A 63 5.33 2.11 -15.67
CA ALA A 63 4.32 2.78 -16.49
C ALA A 63 4.81 4.14 -17.04
N LEU A 64 5.43 4.97 -16.20
CA LEU A 64 5.85 6.31 -16.54
C LEU A 64 7.20 6.37 -17.29
N GLY A 65 8.03 5.31 -17.20
CA GLY A 65 9.36 5.25 -17.79
C GLY A 65 10.35 6.26 -17.19
N ILE A 66 10.15 6.66 -15.94
CA ILE A 66 11.01 7.60 -15.22
C ILE A 66 11.35 7.06 -13.83
N GLU A 67 12.34 7.65 -13.17
CA GLU A 67 12.68 7.31 -11.79
C GLU A 67 11.52 7.67 -10.85
N VAL A 68 11.09 6.71 -10.01
CA VAL A 68 10.11 6.92 -8.94
C VAL A 68 10.75 6.63 -7.59
N THR A 69 10.82 7.65 -6.75
CA THR A 69 11.40 7.55 -5.41
C THR A 69 10.35 7.86 -4.35
N VAL A 70 10.47 7.23 -3.19
CA VAL A 70 9.57 7.44 -2.05
C VAL A 70 10.39 7.87 -0.85
N GLY A 71 9.95 8.93 -0.17
CA GLY A 71 10.64 9.48 0.99
C GLY A 71 9.70 9.84 2.13
N TRP A 72 10.26 9.89 3.35
CA TRP A 72 9.54 10.40 4.51
C TRP A 72 9.61 11.93 4.58
N PRO A 73 8.56 12.62 5.06
CA PRO A 73 8.49 14.08 5.08
C PRO A 73 9.70 14.74 5.76
N MET A 74 10.08 14.28 6.94
CA MET A 74 11.22 14.88 7.65
C MET A 74 12.56 14.63 6.97
N SER A 75 12.76 13.43 6.38
CA SER A 75 13.95 13.15 5.57
C SER A 75 14.00 14.06 4.35
N TYR A 76 12.87 14.23 3.65
CA TYR A 76 12.75 15.14 2.52
C TYR A 76 13.08 16.59 2.91
N ILE A 77 12.54 17.09 4.02
CA ILE A 77 12.76 18.48 4.47
C ILE A 77 14.22 18.72 4.82
N LEU A 78 14.85 17.78 5.55
CA LEU A 78 16.14 18.00 6.19
C LEU A 78 17.34 17.56 5.35
N TYR A 79 17.18 16.52 4.51
CA TYR A 79 18.30 15.85 3.88
C TYR A 79 18.21 15.73 2.36
N ASP A 80 17.03 15.83 1.75
CA ASP A 80 16.92 15.69 0.31
C ASP A 80 17.27 16.98 -0.43
N HIS A 81 18.04 16.84 -1.52
CA HIS A 81 18.50 17.93 -2.37
C HIS A 81 18.09 17.71 -3.82
N LEU A 82 16.80 17.40 -4.05
CA LEU A 82 16.26 17.14 -5.37
C LEU A 82 16.19 18.42 -6.21
N GLN A 83 16.54 18.30 -7.51
CA GLN A 83 16.49 19.43 -8.44
C GLN A 83 15.04 19.75 -8.83
N PRO A 84 14.53 20.97 -8.57
CA PRO A 84 13.13 21.31 -8.79
C PRO A 84 12.69 21.20 -10.26
N GLY A 85 13.56 21.51 -11.20
CA GLY A 85 13.26 21.48 -12.63
C GLY A 85 12.96 20.10 -13.19
N ASP A 86 13.59 19.05 -12.62
CA ASP A 86 13.51 17.66 -13.09
C ASP A 86 12.59 16.78 -12.27
N THR A 87 12.12 17.27 -11.13
CA THR A 87 11.37 16.47 -10.14
C THR A 87 9.96 17.00 -9.94
N PHE A 88 8.97 16.13 -10.18
CA PHE A 88 7.60 16.32 -9.72
C PHE A 88 7.46 15.76 -8.30
N VAL A 89 6.93 16.52 -7.37
CA VAL A 89 6.71 16.09 -5.99
C VAL A 89 5.22 15.77 -5.80
N LEU A 90 4.93 14.54 -5.35
CA LEU A 90 3.60 14.09 -4.99
C LEU A 90 3.55 13.80 -3.49
N CYS A 91 2.83 14.60 -2.73
CA CYS A 91 2.63 14.38 -1.31
C CYS A 91 1.34 13.58 -1.07
N LEU A 92 1.42 12.45 -0.36
CA LEU A 92 0.25 11.67 0.01
C LEU A 92 -0.09 11.86 1.48
N SER A 93 -1.32 12.27 1.76
CA SER A 93 -1.84 12.39 3.13
C SER A 93 -3.34 12.10 3.14
N GLN A 94 -3.75 10.89 3.52
CA GLN A 94 -5.14 10.49 3.49
C GLN A 94 -6.05 11.48 4.21
N SER A 95 -5.75 11.83 5.45
CA SER A 95 -6.55 12.78 6.22
C SER A 95 -6.32 14.25 5.86
N GLY A 96 -5.21 14.56 5.19
CA GLY A 96 -4.78 15.94 4.96
C GLY A 96 -4.39 16.72 6.22
N LYS A 97 -4.22 16.03 7.37
CA LYS A 97 -3.95 16.63 8.69
C LYS A 97 -2.55 16.31 9.22
N SER A 98 -1.75 15.49 8.55
CA SER A 98 -0.40 15.12 9.01
C SER A 98 0.54 16.32 8.95
N THR A 99 0.96 16.82 10.13
CA THR A 99 1.76 18.04 10.26
C THR A 99 3.08 17.98 9.52
N ASN A 100 3.76 16.81 9.57
CA ASN A 100 5.00 16.60 8.85
C ASN A 100 4.82 16.61 7.32
N THR A 101 3.69 16.08 6.81
CA THR A 101 3.40 16.10 5.37
C THR A 101 3.03 17.51 4.90
N ILE A 102 2.28 18.28 5.72
CA ILE A 102 1.99 19.69 5.46
C ILE A 102 3.30 20.46 5.32
N ALA A 103 4.22 20.32 6.29
CA ALA A 103 5.54 20.99 6.24
C ALA A 103 6.37 20.55 5.02
N ALA A 104 6.23 19.30 4.56
CA ALA A 104 6.90 18.84 3.33
C ALA A 104 6.33 19.48 2.07
N VAL A 105 5.01 19.69 1.99
CA VAL A 105 4.37 20.43 0.89
C VAL A 105 4.90 21.86 0.86
N GLU A 106 4.87 22.59 1.98
CA GLU A 106 5.39 23.95 2.11
C GLU A 106 6.86 24.03 1.66
N LYS A 107 7.67 23.07 2.10
CA LYS A 107 9.10 23.00 1.73
C LYS A 107 9.31 22.72 0.26
N ALA A 108 8.51 21.88 -0.35
CA ALA A 108 8.59 21.58 -1.80
C ALA A 108 8.19 22.82 -2.63
N VAL A 109 7.14 23.54 -2.20
CA VAL A 109 6.73 24.81 -2.83
C VAL A 109 7.82 25.87 -2.70
N GLU A 110 8.39 26.04 -1.49
CA GLU A 110 9.52 26.95 -1.25
C GLU A 110 10.71 26.65 -2.17
N ARG A 111 10.99 25.38 -2.42
CA ARG A 111 12.08 24.93 -3.32
C ARG A 111 11.76 25.13 -4.80
N GLY A 112 10.55 25.55 -5.16
CA GLY A 112 10.13 25.77 -6.54
C GLY A 112 9.74 24.49 -7.31
N ASN A 113 9.47 23.38 -6.62
CA ASN A 113 8.94 22.18 -7.25
C ASN A 113 7.50 22.40 -7.73
N THR A 114 7.10 21.65 -8.77
CA THR A 114 5.67 21.41 -9.01
C THR A 114 5.20 20.39 -7.99
N VAL A 115 4.22 20.76 -7.17
CA VAL A 115 3.74 19.95 -6.04
C VAL A 115 2.28 19.58 -6.27
N ALA A 116 1.99 18.28 -6.23
CA ALA A 116 0.65 17.76 -6.09
C ALA A 116 0.45 17.17 -4.70
N VAL A 117 -0.76 17.29 -4.17
CA VAL A 117 -1.20 16.67 -2.93
C VAL A 117 -2.35 15.72 -3.24
N LEU A 118 -2.23 14.46 -2.82
CA LEU A 118 -3.30 13.48 -2.95
C LEU A 118 -3.85 13.16 -1.57
N THR A 119 -5.16 13.40 -1.37
CA THR A 119 -5.84 13.30 -0.07
C THR A 119 -7.26 12.75 -0.24
N CYS A 120 -7.93 12.33 0.83
CA CYS A 120 -9.37 12.05 0.82
C CYS A 120 -10.23 13.25 1.27
N ASN A 121 -9.61 14.38 1.62
CA ASN A 121 -10.29 15.59 2.09
C ASN A 121 -9.56 16.84 1.58
N ALA A 122 -10.03 17.42 0.48
CA ALA A 122 -9.46 18.63 -0.10
C ALA A 122 -9.62 19.88 0.80
N ASN A 123 -10.57 19.87 1.75
CA ASN A 123 -10.76 20.97 2.68
C ASN A 123 -9.96 20.80 3.99
N ALA A 124 -9.00 19.91 4.02
CA ALA A 124 -8.14 19.68 5.18
C ALA A 124 -7.01 20.74 5.26
N PRO A 125 -6.33 20.88 6.41
CA PRO A 125 -5.24 21.86 6.59
C PRO A 125 -4.14 21.81 5.52
N ILE A 126 -3.91 20.69 4.88
CA ILE A 126 -2.90 20.52 3.82
C ILE A 126 -3.19 21.39 2.57
N ASP A 127 -4.44 21.79 2.34
CA ASP A 127 -4.81 22.67 1.23
C ASP A 127 -4.12 24.04 1.34
N ALA A 128 -3.96 24.54 2.56
CA ALA A 128 -3.30 25.82 2.81
C ALA A 128 -1.77 25.80 2.59
N ALA A 129 -1.17 24.62 2.39
CA ALA A 129 0.28 24.47 2.20
C ALA A 129 0.78 24.89 0.81
N GLY A 130 -0.12 25.22 -0.13
CA GLY A 130 0.21 25.80 -1.45
C GLY A 130 0.50 24.79 -2.55
N GLY A 131 0.26 23.48 -2.35
CA GLY A 131 0.28 22.47 -3.41
C GLY A 131 -1.03 22.41 -4.21
N ASN A 132 -1.02 21.70 -5.34
CA ASN A 132 -2.23 21.40 -6.11
C ASN A 132 -2.92 20.17 -5.49
N VAL A 133 -4.10 20.35 -4.93
CA VAL A 133 -4.81 19.32 -4.18
C VAL A 133 -5.75 18.52 -5.06
N PHE A 134 -5.68 17.18 -4.95
CA PHE A 134 -6.53 16.21 -5.64
C PHE A 134 -7.12 15.23 -4.64
N GLU A 135 -8.38 14.86 -4.84
CA GLU A 135 -9.07 13.86 -4.01
C GLU A 135 -9.15 12.50 -4.73
N TYR A 136 -8.73 11.42 -4.05
CA TYR A 136 -8.87 10.08 -4.63
C TYR A 136 -10.23 9.41 -4.37
N GLY A 137 -11.14 10.05 -3.60
CA GLY A 137 -12.54 9.68 -3.61
C GLY A 137 -12.96 8.57 -2.65
N SER A 138 -12.13 8.16 -1.67
CA SER A 138 -12.53 7.19 -0.64
C SER A 138 -13.45 7.77 0.44
N GLY A 139 -13.57 9.11 0.50
CA GLY A 139 -14.25 9.84 1.56
C GLY A 139 -13.43 9.88 2.86
N THR A 140 -13.95 10.63 3.84
CA THR A 140 -13.25 10.87 5.11
C THR A 140 -13.58 9.86 6.20
N ASP A 141 -14.63 9.06 6.04
CA ASP A 141 -14.98 7.98 6.95
C ASP A 141 -14.24 6.71 6.54
N ASP A 142 -13.14 6.45 7.22
CA ASP A 142 -12.32 5.27 7.04
C ASP A 142 -11.71 4.87 8.39
N TYR A 143 -11.52 3.57 8.61
CA TYR A 143 -11.00 3.03 9.85
C TYR A 143 -9.69 2.30 9.56
N TYR A 144 -8.61 2.77 10.16
CA TYR A 144 -7.25 2.26 9.92
C TYR A 144 -6.88 2.15 8.44
N VAL A 145 -7.37 3.07 7.60
CA VAL A 145 -7.09 3.09 6.14
C VAL A 145 -7.62 1.83 5.41
N GLY A 146 -8.75 1.28 5.88
CA GLY A 146 -9.30 0.02 5.38
C GLY A 146 -9.63 0.06 3.89
N LYS A 147 -10.52 0.97 3.46
CA LYS A 147 -10.82 1.20 2.05
C LYS A 147 -9.85 2.19 1.39
N GLY A 148 -9.18 3.03 2.18
CA GLY A 148 -8.25 4.04 1.70
C GLY A 148 -7.00 3.46 1.04
N PHE A 149 -6.52 2.31 1.51
CA PHE A 149 -5.35 1.68 0.92
C PHE A 149 -5.61 1.22 -0.53
N PRO A 150 -6.58 0.34 -0.80
CA PRO A 150 -6.85 -0.11 -2.17
C PRO A 150 -7.33 1.02 -3.08
N SER A 151 -8.10 1.98 -2.56
CA SER A 151 -8.55 3.13 -3.38
C SER A 151 -7.41 4.06 -3.78
N SER A 152 -6.44 4.29 -2.90
CA SER A 152 -5.25 5.07 -3.23
C SER A 152 -4.36 4.35 -4.24
N CYS A 153 -4.18 3.03 -4.10
CA CYS A 153 -3.46 2.22 -5.08
C CYS A 153 -4.17 2.26 -6.45
N THR A 154 -5.50 2.14 -6.48
CA THR A 154 -6.32 2.27 -7.70
C THR A 154 -6.10 3.63 -8.36
N TYR A 155 -6.15 4.72 -7.61
CA TYR A 155 -5.91 6.07 -8.12
C TYR A 155 -4.51 6.22 -8.70
N LEU A 156 -3.47 5.76 -8.00
CA LEU A 156 -2.08 5.82 -8.45
C LEU A 156 -1.83 4.96 -9.69
N ALA A 157 -2.46 3.78 -9.78
CA ALA A 157 -2.42 2.94 -10.98
C ALA A 157 -2.99 3.69 -12.19
N LEU A 158 -4.17 4.28 -12.04
CA LEU A 158 -4.82 5.07 -13.09
C LEU A 158 -3.99 6.30 -13.47
N PHE A 159 -3.40 6.99 -12.49
CA PHE A 159 -2.48 8.09 -12.75
C PHE A 159 -1.30 7.65 -13.63
N GLY A 160 -0.63 6.54 -13.29
CA GLY A 160 0.48 6.01 -14.06
C GLY A 160 0.07 5.65 -15.50
N ILE A 161 -1.04 4.92 -15.66
CA ILE A 161 -1.56 4.50 -16.95
C ILE A 161 -1.94 5.70 -17.83
N MET A 162 -2.73 6.63 -17.30
CA MET A 162 -3.24 7.77 -18.04
C MET A 162 -2.13 8.78 -18.37
N ALA A 163 -1.18 8.99 -17.46
CA ALA A 163 -0.05 9.89 -17.72
C ALA A 163 0.90 9.31 -18.78
N ALA A 164 1.16 8.01 -18.77
CA ALA A 164 1.96 7.33 -19.78
C ALA A 164 1.26 7.40 -21.16
N SER A 165 -0.05 7.17 -21.20
CA SER A 165 -0.85 7.29 -22.43
C SER A 165 -0.84 8.73 -22.94
N MET A 166 -1.04 9.75 -22.10
CA MET A 166 -1.00 11.16 -22.49
C MET A 166 0.38 11.59 -23.03
N ARG A 167 1.45 11.01 -22.51
CA ARG A 167 2.83 11.25 -22.99
C ARG A 167 3.17 10.47 -24.26
N GLY A 168 2.30 9.58 -24.73
CA GLY A 168 2.54 8.71 -25.89
C GLY A 168 3.62 7.65 -25.65
N THR A 169 3.89 7.29 -24.38
CA THR A 169 4.86 6.25 -24.00
C THR A 169 4.20 4.89 -23.74
N LEU A 170 2.88 4.84 -23.75
CA LEU A 170 2.08 3.62 -23.57
C LEU A 170 1.13 3.45 -24.77
N GLU A 171 1.27 2.33 -25.47
CA GLU A 171 0.39 1.95 -26.58
C GLU A 171 -1.05 1.75 -26.08
N ASP A 172 -2.05 2.10 -26.92
CA ASP A 172 -3.47 2.03 -26.55
C ASP A 172 -3.90 0.61 -26.13
N GLU A 173 -3.43 -0.43 -26.82
CA GLU A 173 -3.72 -1.82 -26.47
C GLU A 173 -3.19 -2.19 -25.07
N THR A 174 -1.98 -1.73 -24.73
CA THR A 174 -1.38 -1.96 -23.40
C THR A 174 -2.12 -1.19 -22.33
N ARG A 175 -2.51 0.08 -22.61
CA ARG A 175 -3.36 0.87 -21.73
C ARG A 175 -4.65 0.14 -21.38
N ASP A 176 -5.37 -0.32 -22.41
CA ASP A 176 -6.64 -0.98 -22.24
C ASP A 176 -6.49 -2.30 -21.47
N ALA A 177 -5.44 -3.08 -21.76
CA ALA A 177 -5.11 -4.28 -21.02
C ALA A 177 -4.76 -4.04 -19.54
N LEU A 178 -4.13 -2.91 -19.19
CA LEU A 178 -3.87 -2.52 -17.81
C LEU A 178 -5.16 -2.07 -17.08
N ILE A 179 -6.04 -1.35 -17.77
CA ILE A 179 -7.35 -0.98 -17.24
C ILE A 179 -8.21 -2.23 -16.97
N ASP A 180 -8.21 -3.20 -17.87
CA ASP A 180 -8.93 -4.47 -17.70
C ASP A 180 -8.34 -5.30 -16.53
N ALA A 181 -7.01 -5.35 -16.41
CA ALA A 181 -6.35 -5.99 -15.29
C ALA A 181 -6.75 -5.33 -13.96
N LEU A 182 -6.71 -4.00 -13.88
CA LEU A 182 -7.17 -3.25 -12.72
C LEU A 182 -8.64 -3.53 -12.37
N SER A 183 -9.50 -3.57 -13.39
CA SER A 183 -10.92 -3.93 -13.24
C SER A 183 -11.08 -5.34 -12.67
N THR A 184 -10.25 -6.30 -13.10
CA THR A 184 -10.25 -7.68 -12.61
C THR A 184 -9.82 -7.76 -11.15
N GLU A 185 -8.75 -7.05 -10.76
CA GLU A 185 -8.30 -7.00 -9.37
C GLU A 185 -9.37 -6.42 -8.44
N ILE A 186 -10.04 -5.34 -8.86
CA ILE A 186 -11.18 -4.77 -8.12
C ILE A 186 -12.33 -5.78 -8.00
N GLY A 187 -12.65 -6.50 -9.10
CA GLY A 187 -13.68 -7.53 -9.10
C GLY A 187 -13.40 -8.71 -8.18
N GLY A 188 -12.12 -9.03 -7.95
CA GLY A 188 -11.68 -10.13 -7.07
C GLY A 188 -11.62 -9.79 -5.58
N MET A 189 -11.86 -8.54 -5.18
CA MET A 189 -11.70 -8.12 -3.78
C MET A 189 -12.64 -8.82 -2.81
N GLN A 190 -13.90 -9.06 -3.22
CA GLN A 190 -14.89 -9.75 -2.39
C GLN A 190 -14.48 -11.22 -2.15
N ASP A 191 -14.06 -11.93 -3.19
CA ASP A 191 -13.55 -13.30 -3.10
C ASP A 191 -12.31 -13.36 -2.19
N ALA A 192 -11.39 -12.40 -2.34
CA ALA A 192 -10.22 -12.29 -1.47
C ALA A 192 -10.61 -12.10 0.01
N PHE A 193 -11.65 -11.34 0.30
CA PHE A 193 -12.14 -11.13 1.65
C PHE A 193 -12.76 -12.42 2.24
N GLU A 194 -13.60 -13.11 1.48
CA GLU A 194 -14.21 -14.38 1.92
C GLU A 194 -13.15 -15.45 2.19
N LYS A 195 -12.17 -15.59 1.30
CA LYS A 195 -11.01 -16.48 1.49
C LYS A 195 -10.19 -16.10 2.72
N ALA A 196 -9.92 -14.80 2.90
CA ALA A 196 -9.18 -14.32 4.05
C ALA A 196 -9.90 -14.58 5.38
N GLN A 197 -11.24 -14.45 5.41
CA GLN A 197 -12.04 -14.77 6.60
C GLN A 197 -11.96 -16.27 6.92
N ALA A 198 -12.08 -17.14 5.91
CA ALA A 198 -11.96 -18.58 6.10
C ALA A 198 -10.56 -18.98 6.62
N PHE A 199 -9.52 -18.45 5.99
CA PHE A 199 -8.13 -18.64 6.40
C PHE A 199 -7.87 -18.18 7.84
N CYS A 200 -8.32 -16.97 8.19
CA CYS A 200 -8.17 -16.47 9.55
C CYS A 200 -8.94 -17.32 10.56
N ALA A 201 -10.13 -17.82 10.24
CA ALA A 201 -10.90 -18.70 11.12
C ALA A 201 -10.16 -20.01 11.40
N GLU A 202 -9.50 -20.58 10.40
CA GLU A 202 -8.72 -21.81 10.50
C GLU A 202 -7.46 -21.59 11.37
N HIS A 203 -6.72 -20.51 11.13
CA HIS A 203 -5.41 -20.25 11.75
C HIS A 203 -5.44 -19.26 12.92
N ILE A 204 -6.63 -18.92 13.46
CA ILE A 204 -6.76 -17.88 14.49
C ILE A 204 -5.97 -18.20 15.76
N ASN A 205 -5.84 -19.48 16.12
CA ASN A 205 -5.14 -19.88 17.35
C ASN A 205 -3.63 -19.67 17.23
N GLU A 206 -3.05 -19.88 16.06
CA GLU A 206 -1.65 -19.62 15.78
C GLU A 206 -1.40 -18.10 15.75
N LEU A 207 -2.27 -17.36 15.05
CA LEU A 207 -2.16 -15.91 14.91
C LEU A 207 -2.25 -15.18 16.25
N VAL A 208 -3.21 -15.52 17.13
CA VAL A 208 -3.36 -14.84 18.43
C VAL A 208 -2.29 -15.23 19.45
N ARG A 209 -1.63 -16.38 19.27
CA ARG A 209 -0.53 -16.82 20.13
C ARG A 209 0.82 -16.34 19.64
N ALA A 210 0.87 -15.76 18.46
CA ALA A 210 2.10 -15.24 17.90
C ALA A 210 2.72 -14.22 18.86
N ARG A 211 3.93 -14.49 19.32
CA ARG A 211 4.69 -13.53 20.10
C ARG A 211 5.25 -12.40 19.25
N ARG A 212 5.46 -12.70 17.97
CA ARG A 212 5.95 -11.78 16.94
C ARG A 212 5.46 -12.22 15.57
N ILE A 213 5.13 -11.24 14.75
CA ILE A 213 4.78 -11.48 13.34
C ILE A 213 5.80 -10.75 12.46
N MET A 214 6.39 -11.48 11.52
CA MET A 214 7.29 -10.95 10.51
C MET A 214 6.59 -10.98 9.17
N THR A 215 6.49 -9.84 8.50
CA THR A 215 5.91 -9.75 7.17
C THR A 215 7.03 -9.55 6.15
N VAL A 216 6.99 -10.25 5.03
CA VAL A 216 8.09 -10.25 4.06
C VAL A 216 7.53 -10.09 2.65
N GLY A 217 8.16 -9.24 1.84
CA GLY A 217 7.76 -9.02 0.45
C GLY A 217 8.88 -8.46 -0.40
N ILE A 218 8.66 -8.42 -1.71
CA ILE A 218 9.56 -7.83 -2.69
C ILE A 218 8.76 -6.92 -3.64
N GLY A 219 9.38 -5.86 -4.15
CA GLY A 219 8.69 -4.89 -5.02
C GLY A 219 7.45 -4.31 -4.36
N GLY A 220 6.31 -4.29 -5.05
CA GLY A 220 5.02 -3.88 -4.49
C GLY A 220 4.59 -4.73 -3.28
N GLY A 221 4.97 -6.01 -3.23
CA GLY A 221 4.75 -6.88 -2.09
C GLY A 221 5.45 -6.43 -0.81
N TYR A 222 6.60 -5.73 -0.92
CA TYR A 222 7.24 -5.13 0.25
C TYR A 222 6.40 -3.98 0.84
N GLY A 223 5.81 -3.15 -0.02
CA GLY A 223 4.87 -2.11 0.44
C GLY A 223 3.66 -2.70 1.19
N LEU A 224 3.13 -3.84 0.71
CA LEU A 224 2.07 -4.59 1.41
C LEU A 224 2.56 -5.18 2.73
N ALA A 225 3.77 -5.73 2.77
CA ALA A 225 4.35 -6.24 4.02
C ALA A 225 4.50 -5.12 5.06
N LEU A 226 4.93 -3.92 4.65
CA LEU A 226 4.96 -2.72 5.52
C LEU A 226 3.58 -2.38 6.07
N GLU A 227 2.54 -2.37 5.23
CA GLU A 227 1.18 -2.08 5.68
C GLU A 227 0.62 -3.18 6.57
N GLY A 228 0.86 -4.44 6.23
CA GLY A 228 0.46 -5.59 7.06
C GLY A 228 1.04 -5.51 8.46
N ALA A 229 2.35 -5.26 8.58
CA ALA A 229 3.00 -5.06 9.88
C ALA A 229 2.40 -3.87 10.64
N LEU A 230 2.13 -2.76 9.95
CA LEU A 230 1.52 -1.57 10.55
C LEU A 230 0.12 -1.88 11.10
N LYS A 231 -0.75 -2.55 10.33
CA LYS A 231 -2.10 -2.92 10.79
C LYS A 231 -2.07 -3.86 11.98
N LEU A 232 -1.19 -4.85 11.97
CA LEU A 232 -1.01 -5.76 13.11
C LEU A 232 -0.55 -5.01 14.36
N ASN A 233 0.42 -4.11 14.26
CA ASN A 233 0.85 -3.28 15.39
C ASN A 233 -0.28 -2.38 15.92
N GLU A 234 -0.97 -1.66 15.03
CA GLU A 234 -2.01 -0.67 15.41
C GLU A 234 -3.23 -1.32 16.05
N MET A 235 -3.67 -2.46 15.54
CA MET A 235 -4.94 -3.07 15.94
C MET A 235 -4.79 -4.13 17.03
N THR A 236 -3.64 -4.80 17.09
CA THR A 236 -3.48 -5.97 17.96
C THR A 236 -2.45 -5.78 19.08
N GLY A 237 -1.55 -4.82 18.93
CA GLY A 237 -0.42 -4.63 19.84
C GLY A 237 0.63 -5.75 19.76
N ILE A 238 0.47 -6.74 18.87
CA ILE A 238 1.48 -7.77 18.63
C ILE A 238 2.64 -7.12 17.88
N ALA A 239 3.88 -7.34 18.33
CA ALA A 239 5.05 -6.82 17.66
C ALA A 239 5.14 -7.38 16.23
N ALA A 240 5.03 -6.52 15.23
CA ALA A 240 5.13 -6.89 13.82
C ALA A 240 6.15 -6.01 13.09
N ASN A 241 6.98 -6.62 12.25
CA ASN A 241 7.99 -5.94 11.45
C ASN A 241 7.96 -6.44 10.02
N ALA A 242 8.18 -5.51 9.08
CA ALA A 242 8.28 -5.82 7.67
C ALA A 242 9.73 -5.88 7.22
N TYR A 243 10.01 -6.78 6.29
CA TYR A 243 11.33 -6.96 5.69
C TYR A 243 11.20 -7.09 4.16
N GLU A 244 12.17 -6.55 3.46
CA GLU A 244 12.39 -6.91 2.07
C GLU A 244 12.91 -8.37 2.02
N MET A 245 12.56 -9.11 0.97
CA MET A 245 12.75 -10.56 0.88
C MET A 245 14.21 -10.99 1.04
N GLU A 246 15.15 -10.36 0.34
CA GLU A 246 16.57 -10.70 0.45
C GLU A 246 17.19 -10.16 1.73
N GLU A 247 16.82 -8.96 2.16
CA GLU A 247 17.26 -8.40 3.44
C GLU A 247 16.83 -9.29 4.61
N PHE A 248 15.67 -9.95 4.50
CA PHE A 248 15.18 -10.87 5.53
C PHE A 248 16.14 -12.03 5.78
N VAL A 249 16.77 -12.60 4.74
CA VAL A 249 17.70 -13.71 4.88
C VAL A 249 19.09 -13.28 5.35
N HIS A 250 19.41 -11.99 5.33
CA HIS A 250 20.70 -11.42 5.72
C HIS A 250 20.78 -11.00 7.20
N GLY A 251 20.02 -11.64 8.08
CA GLY A 251 20.09 -11.39 9.53
C GLY A 251 18.78 -11.64 10.27
N PRO A 252 17.65 -11.03 9.89
CA PRO A 252 16.38 -11.17 10.59
C PRO A 252 15.93 -12.62 10.83
N THR A 253 16.25 -13.56 9.96
CA THR A 253 15.95 -14.99 10.14
C THR A 253 16.56 -15.61 11.40
N TYR A 254 17.65 -15.06 11.93
CA TYR A 254 18.24 -15.51 13.21
C TYR A 254 17.34 -15.23 14.42
N GLU A 255 16.36 -14.33 14.27
CA GLU A 255 15.40 -14.01 15.32
C GLU A 255 14.28 -15.04 15.42
N ILE A 256 14.00 -15.81 14.36
CA ILE A 256 12.85 -16.70 14.28
C ILE A 256 12.85 -17.73 15.42
N ARG A 257 11.70 -17.91 16.04
CA ARG A 257 11.41 -18.89 17.08
C ARG A 257 10.09 -19.59 16.75
N LYS A 258 9.82 -20.71 17.41
CA LYS A 258 8.64 -21.55 17.15
C LYS A 258 7.29 -20.84 17.40
N ASP A 259 7.29 -19.79 18.20
CA ASP A 259 6.12 -18.96 18.52
C ASP A 259 6.07 -17.66 17.68
N HIS A 260 6.91 -17.58 16.66
CA HIS A 260 6.88 -16.49 15.66
C HIS A 260 6.13 -16.92 14.41
N VAL A 261 5.34 -16.02 13.86
CA VAL A 261 4.64 -16.16 12.59
C VAL A 261 5.40 -15.40 11.52
N VAL A 262 5.57 -16.00 10.36
CA VAL A 262 6.11 -15.34 9.15
C VAL A 262 5.02 -15.30 8.10
N MET A 263 4.68 -14.11 7.61
CA MET A 263 3.70 -13.89 6.56
C MET A 263 4.41 -13.36 5.32
N LEU A 264 4.44 -14.16 4.27
CA LEU A 264 5.06 -13.82 2.99
C LEU A 264 4.02 -13.20 2.04
N VAL A 265 4.44 -12.29 1.18
CA VAL A 265 3.60 -11.70 0.13
C VAL A 265 4.21 -12.00 -1.23
N ASP A 266 3.50 -12.74 -2.06
CA ASP A 266 3.90 -13.03 -3.43
C ASP A 266 2.84 -12.56 -4.44
N LEU A 267 3.17 -11.51 -5.18
CA LEU A 267 2.31 -10.95 -6.22
C LEU A 267 2.52 -11.60 -7.60
N GLY A 268 3.37 -12.65 -7.70
CA GLY A 268 3.66 -13.35 -8.95
C GLY A 268 4.59 -12.59 -9.91
N GLY A 269 5.35 -11.63 -9.41
CA GLY A 269 6.33 -10.88 -10.17
C GLY A 269 7.68 -11.60 -10.35
N PRO A 270 8.73 -10.89 -10.78
CA PRO A 270 10.06 -11.49 -11.02
C PRO A 270 10.67 -12.22 -9.83
N GLY A 271 10.23 -11.90 -8.59
CA GLY A 271 10.72 -12.55 -7.36
C GLY A 271 10.01 -13.85 -6.98
N HIS A 272 9.01 -14.30 -7.76
CA HIS A 272 8.15 -15.45 -7.42
C HIS A 272 8.91 -16.72 -7.07
N GLU A 273 9.83 -17.18 -7.93
CA GLU A 273 10.59 -18.41 -7.69
C GLU A 273 11.43 -18.31 -6.39
N ARG A 274 11.98 -17.14 -6.12
CA ARG A 274 12.77 -16.92 -4.92
C ARG A 274 11.89 -16.87 -3.67
N MET A 275 10.68 -16.31 -3.76
CA MET A 275 9.70 -16.32 -2.68
C MET A 275 9.22 -17.74 -2.36
N MET A 276 8.99 -18.57 -3.36
CA MET A 276 8.68 -19.99 -3.17
C MET A 276 9.82 -20.73 -2.45
N GLN A 277 11.07 -20.49 -2.87
CA GLN A 277 12.24 -21.08 -2.21
C GLN A 277 12.33 -20.63 -0.74
N LEU A 278 12.09 -19.34 -0.46
CA LEU A 278 12.10 -18.80 0.90
C LEU A 278 11.00 -19.44 1.75
N SER A 279 9.78 -19.55 1.24
CA SER A 279 8.66 -20.20 1.93
C SER A 279 9.04 -21.61 2.38
N GLN A 280 9.54 -22.44 1.47
CA GLN A 280 9.97 -23.80 1.77
C GLN A 280 11.09 -23.84 2.82
N ALA A 281 12.09 -22.96 2.70
CA ALA A 281 13.21 -22.91 3.63
C ALA A 281 12.80 -22.50 5.05
N LEU A 282 11.81 -21.63 5.19
CA LEU A 282 11.35 -21.15 6.50
C LEU A 282 10.70 -22.24 7.36
N HIS A 283 10.13 -23.28 6.77
CA HIS A 283 9.63 -24.45 7.51
C HIS A 283 10.72 -25.22 8.27
N LEU A 284 12.00 -24.97 7.99
CA LEU A 284 13.11 -25.47 8.81
C LEU A 284 13.25 -24.70 10.15
N LEU A 285 12.65 -23.52 10.26
CA LEU A 285 12.80 -22.62 11.41
C LEU A 285 11.53 -22.51 12.25
N THR A 286 10.35 -22.52 11.63
CA THR A 286 9.03 -22.41 12.28
C THR A 286 7.98 -23.15 11.45
N ASP A 287 6.94 -23.66 12.14
CA ASP A 287 5.79 -24.28 11.50
C ASP A 287 4.73 -23.24 11.08
N HIS A 288 4.89 -21.95 11.45
CA HIS A 288 3.93 -20.87 11.24
C HIS A 288 4.37 -19.94 10.11
N VAL A 289 4.47 -20.51 8.89
CA VAL A 289 4.76 -19.76 7.66
C VAL A 289 3.48 -19.68 6.84
N PHE A 290 2.98 -18.47 6.61
CA PHE A 290 1.79 -18.21 5.81
C PHE A 290 2.15 -17.40 4.57
N VAL A 291 1.54 -17.72 3.43
CA VAL A 291 1.78 -17.00 2.18
C VAL A 291 0.49 -16.38 1.67
N ILE A 292 0.49 -15.07 1.43
CA ILE A 292 -0.54 -14.36 0.69
C ILE A 292 -0.09 -14.32 -0.77
N ALA A 293 -0.70 -15.14 -1.62
CA ALA A 293 -0.23 -15.35 -2.98
C ALA A 293 -1.27 -14.90 -4.02
N ALA A 294 -0.85 -14.06 -4.96
CA ALA A 294 -1.58 -13.80 -6.21
C ALA A 294 -1.16 -14.78 -7.32
N THR A 295 -0.65 -15.94 -6.94
CA THR A 295 -0.18 -17.05 -7.78
C THR A 295 -0.63 -18.37 -7.18
N GLU A 296 -0.37 -19.45 -7.88
CA GLU A 296 -0.63 -20.83 -7.43
C GLU A 296 0.71 -21.54 -7.16
N GLY A 297 0.63 -22.68 -6.46
CA GLY A 297 1.75 -23.60 -6.29
C GLY A 297 2.40 -23.57 -4.91
N TYR A 298 1.78 -22.93 -3.95
CA TYR A 298 2.14 -22.98 -2.53
C TYR A 298 1.46 -24.16 -1.83
N ASP A 299 1.77 -24.36 -0.57
CA ASP A 299 1.21 -25.40 0.29
C ASP A 299 -0.12 -25.00 0.94
N GLU A 300 -0.63 -25.85 1.83
CA GLU A 300 -1.87 -25.66 2.57
C GLU A 300 -1.90 -24.46 3.52
N TYR A 301 -0.74 -23.87 3.83
CA TYR A 301 -0.61 -22.65 4.65
C TYR A 301 -0.64 -21.37 3.80
N SER A 302 -0.97 -21.49 2.53
CA SER A 302 -1.09 -20.36 1.63
C SER A 302 -2.53 -19.90 1.44
N LEU A 303 -2.71 -18.59 1.35
CA LEU A 303 -3.93 -17.95 0.92
C LEU A 303 -3.79 -17.56 -0.55
N GLU A 304 -4.18 -18.46 -1.44
CA GLU A 304 -4.15 -18.22 -2.88
C GLU A 304 -5.35 -17.38 -3.31
N LEU A 305 -5.07 -16.15 -3.72
CA LEU A 305 -6.08 -15.21 -4.20
C LEU A 305 -6.50 -15.48 -5.66
N GLY A 306 -5.81 -16.41 -6.31
CA GLY A 306 -5.96 -16.68 -7.74
C GLY A 306 -5.13 -15.72 -8.59
N THR A 307 -4.75 -16.16 -9.77
CA THR A 307 -3.97 -15.35 -10.71
C THR A 307 -4.85 -14.30 -11.36
N SER A 308 -4.43 -13.04 -11.35
CA SER A 308 -4.90 -12.10 -12.35
C SER A 308 -4.50 -12.63 -13.72
N SER A 309 -5.43 -12.64 -14.66
CA SER A 309 -5.25 -13.21 -16.00
C SER A 309 -4.00 -12.66 -16.68
N GLY A 310 -2.98 -13.50 -16.77
CA GLY A 310 -1.74 -13.23 -17.51
C GLY A 310 -0.49 -13.21 -16.66
N ARG A 311 0.11 -14.40 -16.48
CA ARG A 311 1.55 -14.48 -16.24
C ARG A 311 2.21 -13.77 -17.39
N ASN A 312 2.61 -12.53 -17.20
CA ASN A 312 3.69 -11.87 -17.93
C ASN A 312 3.53 -10.36 -17.93
N VAL A 313 4.62 -9.78 -17.63
CA VAL A 313 5.02 -8.38 -17.64
C VAL A 313 4.92 -7.75 -16.25
N GLY A 314 6.07 -7.49 -15.67
CA GLY A 314 6.32 -7.04 -14.29
C GLY A 314 5.42 -5.92 -13.74
N SER A 315 4.75 -5.13 -14.57
CA SER A 315 3.82 -4.10 -14.10
C SER A 315 2.40 -4.60 -13.80
N LYS A 316 1.94 -5.70 -14.38
CA LYS A 316 0.58 -6.23 -14.12
C LYS A 316 0.49 -6.94 -12.78
N SER A 317 1.54 -7.61 -12.35
CA SER A 317 1.58 -8.30 -11.05
C SER A 317 1.42 -7.31 -9.89
N ASP A 318 1.93 -6.08 -10.03
CA ASP A 318 1.83 -5.07 -8.97
C ASP A 318 0.39 -4.61 -8.73
N LEU A 319 -0.51 -4.72 -9.73
CA LEU A 319 -1.92 -4.40 -9.56
C LEU A 319 -2.64 -5.37 -8.63
N ALA A 320 -2.16 -6.60 -8.48
CA ALA A 320 -2.69 -7.57 -7.52
C ALA A 320 -2.60 -7.07 -6.06
N ALA A 321 -1.72 -6.12 -5.78
CA ALA A 321 -1.60 -5.47 -4.49
C ALA A 321 -2.91 -4.85 -4.00
N ILE A 322 -3.80 -4.42 -4.91
CA ILE A 322 -5.08 -3.78 -4.60
C ILE A 322 -5.98 -4.72 -3.80
N ARG A 323 -5.97 -6.02 -4.11
CA ARG A 323 -6.71 -7.03 -3.34
C ARG A 323 -5.86 -7.79 -2.32
N ALA A 324 -4.54 -7.88 -2.54
CA ALA A 324 -3.64 -8.62 -1.66
C ALA A 324 -3.40 -7.95 -0.28
N ILE A 325 -3.85 -6.72 -0.09
CA ILE A 325 -3.89 -6.07 1.23
C ILE A 325 -5.00 -6.64 2.13
N ILE A 326 -6.08 -7.14 1.56
CA ILE A 326 -7.28 -7.58 2.27
C ILE A 326 -6.98 -8.67 3.31
N PRO A 327 -6.16 -9.70 3.03
CA PRO A 327 -5.77 -10.69 4.02
C PRO A 327 -5.13 -10.09 5.28
N PHE A 328 -4.26 -9.10 5.15
CA PHE A 328 -3.65 -8.43 6.31
C PHE A 328 -4.66 -7.65 7.13
N GLN A 329 -5.55 -6.92 6.46
CA GLN A 329 -6.63 -6.17 7.11
C GLN A 329 -7.59 -7.12 7.83
N THR A 330 -7.91 -8.25 7.20
CA THR A 330 -8.77 -9.30 7.76
C THR A 330 -8.11 -9.97 8.97
N ALA A 331 -6.83 -10.31 8.88
CA ALA A 331 -6.08 -10.92 9.98
C ALA A 331 -5.97 -9.95 11.17
N ALA A 332 -5.67 -8.69 10.94
CA ALA A 332 -5.59 -7.68 12.01
C ALA A 332 -6.92 -7.53 12.76
N GLU A 333 -8.06 -7.47 12.04
CA GLU A 333 -9.39 -7.42 12.66
C GLU A 333 -9.76 -8.72 13.38
N ALA A 334 -9.47 -9.89 12.78
CA ALA A 334 -9.75 -11.18 13.40
C ALA A 334 -8.99 -11.37 14.71
N ILE A 335 -7.69 -11.04 14.72
CA ILE A 335 -6.85 -11.11 15.93
C ILE A 335 -7.34 -10.10 16.96
N CYS A 336 -7.57 -8.85 16.55
CA CYS A 336 -8.06 -7.77 17.41
C CYS A 336 -9.37 -8.16 18.09
N SER A 337 -10.32 -8.69 17.33
CA SER A 337 -11.61 -9.17 17.86
C SER A 337 -11.44 -10.36 18.80
N LYS A 338 -10.58 -11.32 18.46
CA LYS A 338 -10.34 -12.52 19.28
C LYS A 338 -9.67 -12.20 20.61
N LEU A 339 -8.80 -11.19 20.64
CA LEU A 339 -8.10 -10.72 21.85
C LEU A 339 -8.90 -9.65 22.61
N ASP A 340 -10.09 -9.28 22.15
CA ASP A 340 -10.93 -8.19 22.70
C ASP A 340 -10.18 -6.84 22.76
N MET A 341 -9.26 -6.60 21.82
CA MET A 341 -8.45 -5.38 21.80
C MET A 341 -9.24 -4.13 21.40
N LEU A 342 -10.44 -4.30 20.81
CA LEU A 342 -11.36 -3.18 20.50
C LEU A 342 -11.79 -2.43 21.76
N SER A 343 -11.78 -3.09 22.91
CA SER A 343 -12.08 -2.49 24.22
C SER A 343 -10.90 -1.70 24.79
N TYR A 344 -9.70 -1.90 24.28
CA TYR A 344 -8.49 -1.21 24.69
C TYR A 344 -8.20 -0.05 23.73
N ASN A 345 -8.00 1.11 24.29
CA ASN A 345 -7.51 2.24 23.52
C ASN A 345 -5.98 2.13 23.40
N LEU A 346 -5.50 1.60 22.28
CA LEU A 346 -4.05 1.47 22.02
C LEU A 346 -3.39 2.83 21.70
N VAL A 347 -4.20 3.87 21.49
CA VAL A 347 -3.71 5.22 21.23
C VAL A 347 -3.28 5.88 22.52
N ASN A 348 -2.03 6.32 22.57
CA ASN A 348 -1.53 7.18 23.64
C ASN A 348 -1.81 8.64 23.29
N PHE A 349 -2.93 9.18 23.75
CA PHE A 349 -3.35 10.55 23.45
C PHE A 349 -2.36 11.60 23.97
N ASP A 350 -1.76 11.40 25.12
CA ASP A 350 -0.79 12.34 25.67
C ASP A 350 0.46 12.41 24.81
N PHE A 351 0.93 11.24 24.31
CA PHE A 351 2.05 11.16 23.38
C PHE A 351 1.72 11.83 22.04
N GLU A 352 0.54 11.58 21.47
CA GLU A 352 0.12 12.20 20.20
C GLU A 352 0.00 13.73 20.31
N GLN A 353 -0.52 14.23 21.44
CA GLN A 353 -0.62 15.66 21.72
C GLN A 353 0.76 16.32 21.84
N GLU A 354 1.68 15.68 22.57
CA GLU A 354 3.05 16.19 22.70
C GLU A 354 3.80 16.20 21.35
N MET A 355 3.63 15.14 20.57
CA MET A 355 4.25 15.03 19.25
C MET A 355 3.60 15.88 18.16
N LYS A 356 2.37 16.40 18.40
CA LYS A 356 1.62 17.25 17.46
C LYS A 356 1.55 16.66 16.05
N THR A 357 1.23 15.38 15.96
CA THR A 357 1.24 14.62 14.69
C THR A 357 0.13 15.01 13.73
N LYS A 358 -0.93 15.68 14.23
CA LYS A 358 -2.10 16.14 13.47
C LYS A 358 -2.34 17.63 13.67
N ALA A 359 -2.72 18.32 12.58
CA ALA A 359 -3.20 19.69 12.56
C ALA A 359 -4.72 19.77 12.69
#